data_765ddab97af43c09fc549132b0938615
#
_entry.id   765ddab97af43c09fc549132b0938615
#
_cell.length_a   1.000
_cell.length_b   1.000
_cell.length_c   1.000
_cell.angle_alpha   90.00
_cell.angle_beta   90.00
_cell.angle_gamma   90.00
#
_symmetry.space_group_name_H-M   'P 1'
#
loop_
_entity.id
_entity.type
_entity.pdbx_description
1 polymer ?
#
loop_
_entity_poly.entity_id
_entity_poly.type
_entity_poly.pdbx_seq_one_letter_code
_entity_poly.pdbx_strand_id
1 'polypeptide(L)'
;MKEKKGSFSGSIGFVLAAAGSAVGVGNIWRFPYLCAKDGGGLFLIIYLVLVLTFGFVLLTTDVAIGRKTKKNALNAFAAICPKWKFLGYLTFLVPVLIMTYYSVIGGWITKYFVEYLASGDNVPA
;
A
#
# COMPACT_ATOMS: atom_id res chain seq x y z
N MET A 1 8.05 -31.41 9.68
CA MET A 1 7.74 -30.28 10.59
C MET A 1 6.75 -29.36 9.89
N LYS A 2 5.49 -29.28 10.36
CA LYS A 2 4.53 -28.29 9.87
C LYS A 2 4.93 -26.94 10.48
N GLU A 3 5.51 -26.03 9.70
CA GLU A 3 5.68 -24.64 10.12
C GLU A 3 4.31 -24.09 10.53
N LYS A 4 4.16 -23.71 11.80
CA LYS A 4 3.06 -22.90 12.27
C LYS A 4 3.18 -21.53 11.59
N LYS A 5 2.46 -21.33 10.48
CA LYS A 5 2.32 -19.98 9.92
C LYS A 5 1.71 -19.10 11.00
N GLY A 6 2.44 -18.05 11.38
CA GLY A 6 1.98 -17.08 12.35
C GLY A 6 0.59 -16.55 11.95
N SER A 7 -0.35 -16.70 12.84
CA SER A 7 -1.70 -16.15 12.72
C SER A 7 -1.77 -14.92 13.61
N PHE A 8 -2.39 -13.85 13.13
CA PHE A 8 -2.63 -12.67 13.97
C PHE A 8 -3.46 -13.07 15.19
N SER A 9 -3.00 -12.68 16.38
CA SER A 9 -3.61 -13.06 17.67
C SER A 9 -4.99 -12.44 17.93
N GLY A 10 -5.56 -11.65 16.98
CA GLY A 10 -6.86 -11.02 17.10
C GLY A 10 -7.19 -10.10 15.94
N SER A 11 -8.47 -9.72 15.83
CA SER A 11 -8.98 -8.82 14.78
C SER A 11 -8.31 -7.45 14.82
N ILE A 12 -7.99 -6.93 16.01
CA ILE A 12 -7.34 -5.62 16.18
C ILE A 12 -5.90 -5.66 15.64
N GLY A 13 -5.13 -6.70 15.93
CA GLY A 13 -3.77 -6.85 15.39
C GLY A 13 -3.75 -6.92 13.86
N PHE A 14 -4.71 -7.60 13.26
CA PHE A 14 -4.86 -7.63 11.81
C PHE A 14 -5.20 -6.24 11.23
N VAL A 15 -6.15 -5.52 11.83
CA VAL A 15 -6.55 -4.18 11.38
C VAL A 15 -5.39 -3.19 11.48
N LEU A 16 -4.67 -3.19 12.61
CA LEU A 16 -3.50 -2.31 12.80
C LEU A 16 -2.37 -2.63 11.81
N ALA A 17 -2.10 -3.89 11.55
CA ALA A 17 -1.10 -4.30 10.58
C ALA A 17 -1.50 -3.90 9.14
N ALA A 18 -2.78 -4.08 8.78
CA ALA A 18 -3.30 -3.68 7.48
C ALA A 18 -3.27 -2.15 7.31
N ALA A 19 -3.69 -1.40 8.32
CA ALA A 19 -3.65 0.07 8.32
C ALA A 19 -2.21 0.59 8.23
N GLY A 20 -1.30 0.05 9.04
CA GLY A 20 0.12 0.44 9.01
C GLY A 20 0.80 0.13 7.68
N SER A 21 0.44 -0.99 7.05
CA SER A 21 0.92 -1.34 5.70
C SER A 21 0.36 -0.43 4.60
N ALA A 22 -0.83 0.12 4.79
CA ALA A 22 -1.48 0.99 3.82
C ALA A 22 -0.95 2.43 3.85
N VAL A 23 -0.41 2.88 4.98
CA VAL A 23 0.16 4.23 5.12
C VAL A 23 1.54 4.27 4.47
N GLY A 24 1.66 5.02 3.40
CA GLY A 24 2.91 5.20 2.66
C GLY A 24 3.22 6.67 2.41
N VAL A 25 4.40 6.94 1.86
CA VAL A 25 4.85 8.29 1.48
C VAL A 25 3.86 8.97 0.54
N GLY A 26 3.19 8.21 -0.32
CA GLY A 26 2.16 8.73 -1.22
C GLY A 26 0.99 9.38 -0.50
N ASN A 27 0.59 8.88 0.66
CA ASN A 27 -0.51 9.41 1.44
C ASN A 27 -0.14 10.75 2.10
N ILE A 28 1.13 10.92 2.47
CA ILE A 28 1.61 12.12 3.15
C ILE A 28 2.00 13.21 2.16
N TRP A 29 2.63 12.83 1.04
CA TRP A 29 3.15 13.77 0.05
C TRP A 29 2.18 13.99 -1.12
N ARG A 30 1.87 12.94 -1.86
CA ARG A 30 1.16 13.03 -3.14
C ARG A 30 -0.33 13.33 -2.98
N PHE A 31 -0.96 12.73 -2.01
CA PHE A 31 -2.40 12.89 -1.80
C PHE A 31 -2.79 14.33 -1.45
N PRO A 32 -2.14 15.05 -0.49
CA PRO A 32 -2.45 16.44 -0.22
C PRO A 32 -2.18 17.36 -1.42
N TYR A 33 -1.12 17.10 -2.18
CA TYR A 33 -0.81 17.84 -3.39
C TYR A 33 -1.91 17.70 -4.46
N LEU A 34 -2.34 16.47 -4.74
CA LEU A 34 -3.43 16.22 -5.69
C LEU A 34 -4.74 16.82 -5.21
N CYS A 35 -5.05 16.69 -3.94
CA CYS A 35 -6.24 17.29 -3.34
C CYS A 35 -6.26 18.82 -3.57
N ALA A 36 -5.16 19.50 -3.31
CA ALA A 36 -5.05 20.94 -3.52
C ALA A 36 -5.16 21.33 -5.00
N LYS A 37 -4.56 20.55 -5.90
CA LYS A 37 -4.54 20.81 -7.35
C LYS A 37 -5.87 20.55 -8.04
N ASP A 38 -6.57 19.48 -7.66
CA ASP A 38 -7.71 18.94 -8.41
C ASP A 38 -9.08 19.29 -7.76
N GLY A 39 -9.17 20.46 -7.13
CA GLY A 39 -10.44 21.01 -6.64
C GLY A 39 -10.73 20.82 -5.15
N GLY A 40 -9.71 20.48 -4.34
CA GLY A 40 -9.79 20.51 -2.87
C GLY A 40 -10.94 19.66 -2.30
N GLY A 41 -11.98 20.31 -1.81
CA GLY A 41 -13.11 19.66 -1.16
C GLY A 41 -13.90 18.72 -2.07
N LEU A 42 -14.08 19.07 -3.35
CA LEU A 42 -14.78 18.22 -4.31
C LEU A 42 -13.99 16.91 -4.56
N PHE A 43 -12.68 17.01 -4.71
CA PHE A 43 -11.80 15.85 -4.83
C PHE A 43 -11.94 14.92 -3.63
N LEU A 44 -11.96 15.47 -2.40
CA LEU A 44 -12.13 14.68 -1.16
C LEU A 44 -13.47 13.94 -1.12
N ILE A 45 -14.55 14.59 -1.51
CA ILE A 45 -15.88 13.96 -1.51
C ILE A 45 -15.92 12.79 -2.51
N ILE A 46 -15.46 13.01 -3.73
CA ILE A 46 -15.40 11.96 -4.76
C ILE A 46 -14.50 10.81 -4.30
N TYR A 47 -13.33 11.13 -3.75
CA TYR A 47 -12.39 10.13 -3.21
C TYR A 47 -13.05 9.30 -2.10
N LEU A 48 -13.75 9.93 -1.15
CA LEU A 48 -14.44 9.24 -0.06
C LEU A 48 -15.52 8.28 -0.59
N VAL A 49 -16.32 8.72 -1.54
CA VAL A 49 -17.35 7.89 -2.18
C VAL A 49 -16.69 6.67 -2.87
N LEU A 50 -15.60 6.88 -3.62
CA LEU A 50 -14.90 5.81 -4.30
C LEU A 50 -14.24 4.83 -3.32
N VAL A 51 -13.66 5.32 -2.23
CA VAL A 51 -13.05 4.45 -1.20
C VAL A 51 -14.11 3.62 -0.49
N LEU A 52 -15.25 4.20 -0.14
CA LEU A 52 -16.32 3.47 0.55
C LEU A 52 -17.01 2.45 -0.37
N THR A 53 -17.12 2.72 -1.66
CA THR A 53 -17.74 1.79 -2.61
C THR A 53 -16.73 0.77 -3.15
N PHE A 54 -15.80 1.21 -3.98
CA PHE A 54 -14.83 0.31 -4.64
C PHE A 54 -13.74 -0.17 -3.69
N GLY A 55 -13.20 0.70 -2.83
CA GLY A 55 -12.12 0.35 -1.91
C GLY A 55 -12.56 -0.74 -0.93
N PHE A 56 -13.76 -0.63 -0.38
CA PHE A 56 -14.29 -1.65 0.53
C PHE A 56 -14.49 -3.01 -0.15
N VAL A 57 -15.04 -3.01 -1.36
CA VAL A 57 -15.25 -4.25 -2.14
C VAL A 57 -13.91 -4.91 -2.50
N LEU A 58 -12.95 -4.13 -2.99
CA LEU A 58 -11.62 -4.64 -3.35
C LEU A 58 -10.91 -5.22 -2.12
N LEU A 59 -10.85 -4.46 -1.01
CA LEU A 59 -10.21 -4.93 0.21
C LEU A 59 -10.83 -6.21 0.75
N THR A 60 -12.16 -6.29 0.76
CA THR A 60 -12.89 -7.47 1.22
C THR A 60 -12.59 -8.68 0.34
N THR A 61 -12.51 -8.47 -0.97
CA THR A 61 -12.17 -9.52 -1.95
C THR A 61 -10.76 -10.03 -1.74
N ASP A 62 -9.79 -9.15 -1.59
CA ASP A 62 -8.38 -9.52 -1.36
C ASP A 62 -8.20 -10.31 -0.06
N VAL A 63 -8.83 -9.85 1.02
CA VAL A 63 -8.81 -10.56 2.31
C VAL A 63 -9.49 -11.93 2.19
N ALA A 64 -10.61 -12.02 1.48
CA ALA A 64 -11.31 -13.29 1.27
C ALA A 64 -10.47 -14.29 0.47
N ILE A 65 -9.80 -13.83 -0.60
CA ILE A 65 -8.87 -14.64 -1.40
C ILE A 65 -7.71 -15.14 -0.54
N GLY A 66 -7.09 -14.24 0.22
CA GLY A 66 -5.99 -14.58 1.12
C GLY A 66 -6.37 -15.60 2.19
N ARG A 67 -7.54 -15.44 2.82
CA ARG A 67 -8.06 -16.36 3.84
C ARG A 67 -8.43 -17.73 3.26
N LYS A 68 -9.05 -17.76 2.07
CA LYS A 68 -9.46 -18.99 1.40
C LYS A 68 -8.27 -19.82 0.93
N THR A 69 -7.30 -19.17 0.31
CA THR A 69 -6.17 -19.88 -0.30
C THR A 69 -5.05 -20.19 0.67
N LYS A 70 -4.84 -19.34 1.70
CA LYS A 70 -3.71 -19.40 2.64
C LYS A 70 -2.36 -19.51 1.94
N LYS A 71 -2.27 -18.97 0.72
CA LYS A 71 -1.08 -18.98 -0.14
C LYS A 71 -0.58 -17.55 -0.40
N ASN A 72 0.64 -17.44 -0.90
CA ASN A 72 1.21 -16.16 -1.32
C ASN A 72 0.46 -15.63 -2.54
N ALA A 73 0.53 -14.32 -2.77
CA ALA A 73 -0.13 -13.65 -3.90
C ALA A 73 0.10 -14.33 -5.26
N LEU A 74 1.33 -14.82 -5.51
CA LEU A 74 1.68 -15.56 -6.73
C LEU A 74 0.82 -16.82 -6.96
N ASN A 75 0.55 -17.56 -5.90
CA ASN A 75 -0.10 -18.86 -5.98
C ASN A 75 -1.57 -18.83 -5.58
N ALA A 76 -2.07 -17.71 -5.04
CA ALA A 76 -3.44 -17.57 -4.60
C ALA A 76 -4.42 -17.67 -5.77
N PHE A 77 -4.17 -16.94 -6.85
CA PHE A 77 -5.00 -16.96 -8.05
C PHE A 77 -4.94 -18.31 -8.78
N ALA A 78 -3.74 -18.92 -8.86
CA ALA A 78 -3.58 -20.24 -9.47
C ALA A 78 -4.31 -21.35 -8.67
N ALA A 79 -4.46 -21.19 -7.36
CA ALA A 79 -5.19 -22.13 -6.51
C ALA A 79 -6.70 -22.07 -6.68
N ILE A 80 -7.24 -20.91 -7.08
CA ILE A 80 -8.67 -20.72 -7.35
C ILE A 80 -8.99 -21.19 -8.76
N CYS A 81 -8.21 -20.74 -9.75
CA CYS A 81 -8.39 -21.11 -11.14
C CYS A 81 -7.03 -21.12 -11.86
N PRO A 82 -6.56 -22.25 -12.41
CA PRO A 82 -5.27 -22.36 -13.09
C PRO A 82 -5.09 -21.41 -14.26
N LYS A 83 -6.19 -21.05 -14.95
CA LYS A 83 -6.18 -20.10 -16.07
C LYS A 83 -5.77 -18.67 -15.64
N TRP A 84 -5.98 -18.32 -14.39
CA TRP A 84 -5.69 -16.99 -13.83
C TRP A 84 -4.31 -16.89 -13.17
N LYS A 85 -3.44 -17.86 -13.40
CA LYS A 85 -2.05 -17.87 -12.91
C LYS A 85 -1.28 -16.59 -13.30
N PHE A 86 -1.59 -16.03 -14.47
CA PHE A 86 -0.99 -14.78 -14.95
C PHE A 86 -1.24 -13.59 -14.00
N LEU A 87 -2.44 -13.50 -13.38
CA LEU A 87 -2.73 -12.45 -12.41
C LEU A 87 -1.79 -12.50 -11.19
N GLY A 88 -1.40 -13.69 -10.75
CA GLY A 88 -0.45 -13.84 -9.66
C GLY A 88 0.91 -13.23 -9.99
N TYR A 89 1.41 -13.42 -11.21
CA TYR A 89 2.65 -12.78 -11.66
C TYR A 89 2.51 -11.27 -11.75
N LEU A 90 1.38 -10.78 -12.27
CA LEU A 90 1.10 -9.34 -12.36
C LEU A 90 1.04 -8.70 -10.98
N THR A 91 0.38 -9.35 -10.02
CA THR A 91 0.30 -8.90 -8.61
C THR A 91 1.67 -8.86 -7.94
N PHE A 92 2.60 -9.72 -8.33
CA PHE A 92 3.98 -9.69 -7.83
C PHE A 92 4.82 -8.61 -8.52
N LEU A 93 4.61 -8.37 -9.80
CA LEU A 93 5.36 -7.37 -10.58
C LEU A 93 5.13 -5.96 -10.06
N VAL A 94 3.89 -5.62 -9.67
CA VAL A 94 3.52 -4.29 -9.16
C VAL A 94 4.36 -3.87 -7.94
N PRO A 95 4.48 -4.64 -6.84
CA PRO A 95 5.35 -4.29 -5.72
C PRO A 95 6.82 -4.15 -6.10
N VAL A 96 7.32 -4.97 -7.03
CA VAL A 96 8.72 -4.87 -7.51
C VAL A 96 8.98 -3.54 -8.19
N LEU A 97 8.09 -3.10 -9.08
CA LEU A 97 8.18 -1.79 -9.73
C LEU A 97 8.05 -0.64 -8.72
N ILE A 98 7.14 -0.77 -7.77
CA ILE A 98 6.96 0.21 -6.71
C ILE A 98 8.21 0.34 -5.84
N MET A 99 8.84 -0.77 -5.45
CA MET A 99 10.07 -0.76 -4.64
C MET A 99 11.20 0.02 -5.31
N THR A 100 11.36 -0.11 -6.63
CA THR A 100 12.37 0.64 -7.38
C THR A 100 12.15 2.15 -7.27
N TYR A 101 10.92 2.59 -7.45
CA TYR A 101 10.52 4.00 -7.33
C TYR A 101 10.62 4.53 -5.89
N TYR A 102 10.18 3.73 -4.91
CA TYR A 102 10.21 4.12 -3.50
C TYR A 102 11.63 4.27 -2.95
N SER A 103 12.57 3.47 -3.45
CA SER A 103 13.99 3.59 -3.06
C SER A 103 14.57 4.96 -3.40
N VAL A 104 14.23 5.51 -4.56
CA VAL A 104 14.66 6.85 -4.98
C VAL A 104 14.05 7.94 -4.09
N ILE A 105 12.74 7.87 -3.83
CA ILE A 105 12.06 8.84 -2.96
C ILE A 105 12.60 8.76 -1.53
N GLY A 106 12.81 7.55 -1.02
CA GLY A 106 13.40 7.34 0.30
C GLY A 106 14.80 7.96 0.41
N GLY A 107 15.62 7.85 -0.63
CA GLY A 107 16.92 8.49 -0.72
C GLY A 107 16.83 10.01 -0.64
N TRP A 108 15.89 10.62 -1.37
CA TRP A 108 15.68 12.08 -1.31
C TRP A 108 15.20 12.56 0.06
N ILE A 109 14.23 11.87 0.66
CA ILE A 109 13.75 12.21 2.01
C ILE A 109 14.89 12.15 3.03
N THR A 110 15.71 11.10 2.97
CA THR A 110 16.87 10.95 3.86
C THR A 110 17.89 12.06 3.64
N LYS A 111 18.16 12.43 2.38
CA LYS A 111 19.06 13.54 2.06
C LYS A 111 18.57 14.86 2.66
N TYR A 112 17.31 15.22 2.41
CA TYR A 112 16.73 16.45 2.96
C TYR A 112 16.69 16.45 4.49
N PHE A 113 16.42 15.30 5.11
CA PHE A 113 16.44 15.17 6.56
C PHE A 113 17.85 15.44 7.12
N VAL A 114 18.90 14.88 6.50
CA VAL A 114 20.28 15.10 6.92
C VAL A 114 20.71 16.56 6.69
N GLU A 115 20.36 17.15 5.56
CA GLU A 115 20.64 18.57 5.27
C GLU A 115 19.96 19.48 6.27
N TYR A 116 18.70 19.21 6.62
CA TYR A 116 17.98 19.98 7.64
C TYR A 116 18.66 19.92 9.02
N LEU A 117 19.11 18.72 9.43
CA LEU A 117 19.83 18.55 10.70
C LEU A 117 21.22 19.23 10.70
N ALA A 118 21.90 19.24 9.55
CA ALA A 118 23.26 19.79 9.41
C ALA A 118 23.26 21.30 9.24
N SER A 119 22.27 21.87 8.56
CA SER A 119 22.23 23.29 8.17
C SER A 119 21.35 24.15 9.09
N GLY A 120 20.59 23.56 10.00
CA GLY A 120 19.64 24.29 10.85
C GLY A 120 18.64 25.09 10.02
N ASP A 121 18.39 26.36 10.41
CA ASP A 121 17.40 27.24 9.75
C ASP A 121 17.80 27.77 8.35
N ASN A 122 18.96 27.43 7.83
CA ASN A 122 19.49 27.89 6.53
C ASN A 122 19.32 26.85 5.40
N VAL A 123 18.16 26.21 5.32
CA VAL A 123 17.87 25.30 4.19
C VAL A 123 17.54 26.15 2.96
N PRO A 124 18.29 26.05 1.84
CA PRO A 124 17.93 26.74 0.60
C PRO A 124 16.61 26.19 0.07
N ALA A 125 15.70 27.11 -0.26
CA ALA A 125 14.37 26.80 -0.81
C ALA A 125 14.46 26.16 -2.21
#